data_2e71f92c315e3218f0fb9d30f786af74
#
_entry.id   2e71f92c315e3218f0fb9d30f786af74
#
_cell.length_a   1.000
_cell.length_b   1.000
_cell.length_c   1.000
_cell.angle_alpha   90.00
_cell.angle_beta   90.00
_cell.angle_gamma   90.00
#
_symmetry.space_group_name_H-M   'P 1'
#
loop_
_entity.id
_entity.type
_entity.pdbx_description
1 polymer ?
#
loop_
_entity_poly.entity_id
_entity_poly.type
_entity_poly.pdbx_seq_one_letter_code
_entity_poly.pdbx_strand_id
1 'polypeptide(L)'
;MLLRNLNPKMGLCNGTRLIFHKVHKNYLLECTIFGGDFNNRKVLIPRIATKPKDREYPFEWSRRQFPVRVAFAMTVNKSQGQTLSNVGVWLSEPCFSHGQLYVAVSRVGAPSSITFAIRRTEDIPANCTSNIVYKEVFNNMI
;
A
#
# COMPACT_ATOMS: atom_id res chain seq x y z
N MET A 1 -9.04 0.72 0.25
CA MET A 1 -7.97 1.13 1.17
C MET A 1 -8.17 2.57 1.58
N LEU A 2 -8.03 2.86 2.87
CA LEU A 2 -8.13 4.20 3.43
C LEU A 2 -6.88 5.02 3.08
N LEU A 3 -7.06 6.31 2.76
CA LEU A 3 -5.98 7.21 2.31
C LEU A 3 -5.50 8.18 3.40
N ARG A 4 -6.19 8.23 4.55
CA ARG A 4 -5.87 9.13 5.67
C ARG A 4 -6.19 8.47 7.00
N ASN A 5 -5.54 8.94 8.06
CA ASN A 5 -5.91 8.59 9.43
C ASN A 5 -7.22 9.28 9.78
N LEU A 6 -8.29 8.54 10.04
CA LEU A 6 -9.57 9.05 10.50
C LEU A 6 -9.75 8.82 12.00
N ASN A 7 -9.48 7.61 12.46
CA ASN A 7 -9.56 7.24 13.87
C ASN A 7 -8.61 6.07 14.17
N PRO A 8 -7.35 6.33 14.52
CA PRO A 8 -6.36 5.29 14.80
C PRO A 8 -6.77 4.34 15.93
N LYS A 9 -7.45 4.86 16.95
CA LYS A 9 -7.92 4.04 18.09
C LYS A 9 -8.97 3.00 17.69
N MET A 10 -9.58 3.16 16.51
CA MET A 10 -10.55 2.24 15.94
C MET A 10 -10.02 1.49 14.71
N GLY A 11 -8.71 1.56 14.45
CA GLY A 11 -8.08 0.91 13.30
C GLY A 11 -8.26 1.64 11.98
N LEU A 12 -8.79 2.88 11.97
CA LEU A 12 -9.00 3.67 10.76
C LEU A 12 -7.76 4.52 10.46
N CYS A 13 -6.69 3.86 10.04
CA CYS A 13 -5.41 4.46 9.66
C CYS A 13 -5.24 4.51 8.13
N ASN A 14 -4.33 5.36 7.68
CA ASN A 14 -3.89 5.31 6.29
C ASN A 14 -3.34 3.92 5.96
N GLY A 15 -3.80 3.34 4.85
CA GLY A 15 -3.43 1.98 4.47
C GLY A 15 -4.39 0.88 4.96
N THR A 16 -5.28 1.16 5.93
CA THR A 16 -6.29 0.18 6.37
C THR A 16 -7.12 -0.30 5.18
N ARG A 17 -7.16 -1.61 5.00
CA ARG A 17 -7.97 -2.24 3.95
C ARG A 17 -9.41 -2.39 4.42
N LEU A 18 -10.33 -2.12 3.52
CA LEU A 18 -11.76 -2.10 3.80
C LEU A 18 -12.50 -2.91 2.75
N ILE A 19 -13.43 -3.73 3.18
CA ILE A 19 -14.43 -4.35 2.30
C ILE A 19 -15.63 -3.40 2.28
N PHE A 20 -15.94 -2.88 1.10
CA PHE A 20 -17.08 -1.99 0.89
C PHE A 20 -18.37 -2.82 0.78
N HIS A 21 -19.44 -2.37 1.42
CA HIS A 21 -20.77 -2.98 1.36
C HIS A 21 -21.78 -2.09 0.64
N LYS A 22 -22.01 -0.90 1.16
CA LYS A 22 -23.00 0.03 0.57
C LYS A 22 -22.74 1.50 0.89
N VAL A 23 -23.43 2.37 0.17
CA VAL A 23 -23.46 3.82 0.40
C VAL A 23 -24.76 4.20 1.10
N HIS A 24 -24.67 4.96 2.19
CA HIS A 24 -25.83 5.52 2.87
C HIS A 24 -25.99 6.99 2.47
N LYS A 25 -27.15 7.33 1.88
CA LYS A 25 -27.57 8.71 1.54
C LYS A 25 -26.45 9.55 0.87
N ASN A 26 -25.55 8.93 0.12
CA ASN A 26 -24.39 9.56 -0.52
C ASN A 26 -23.37 10.24 0.43
N TYR A 27 -23.47 10.06 1.74
CA TYR A 27 -22.58 10.70 2.73
C TYR A 27 -21.63 9.72 3.42
N LEU A 28 -22.05 8.46 3.58
CA LEU A 28 -21.31 7.46 4.35
C LEU A 28 -21.11 6.18 3.52
N LEU A 29 -19.90 5.64 3.56
CA LEU A 29 -19.63 4.28 3.11
C LEU A 29 -19.69 3.34 4.30
N GLU A 30 -20.52 2.31 4.21
CA GLU A 30 -20.46 1.19 5.15
C GLU A 30 -19.42 0.21 4.67
N CYS A 31 -18.45 -0.05 5.53
CA CYS A 31 -17.32 -0.93 5.24
C CYS A 31 -17.04 -1.86 6.42
N THR A 32 -16.33 -2.94 6.16
CA THR A 32 -15.73 -3.81 7.18
C THR A 32 -14.22 -3.73 7.06
N ILE A 33 -13.52 -3.60 8.18
CA ILE A 33 -12.05 -3.64 8.21
C ILE A 33 -11.59 -5.05 7.85
N PHE A 34 -10.59 -5.12 6.97
CA PHE A 34 -9.99 -6.37 6.53
C PHE A 34 -8.54 -6.47 7.01
N GLY A 35 -8.30 -7.44 7.90
CA GLY A 35 -6.99 -7.73 8.47
C GLY A 35 -6.64 -6.86 9.69
N GLY A 36 -5.56 -7.26 10.39
CA GLY A 36 -5.08 -6.63 11.61
C GLY A 36 -5.97 -6.86 12.84
N ASP A 37 -5.68 -6.14 13.91
CA ASP A 37 -6.35 -6.32 15.23
C ASP A 37 -7.84 -5.95 15.22
N PHE A 38 -8.26 -5.14 14.24
CA PHE A 38 -9.63 -4.68 14.09
C PHE A 38 -10.40 -5.42 12.99
N ASN A 39 -9.89 -6.57 12.56
CA ASN A 39 -10.51 -7.38 11.51
C ASN A 39 -12.00 -7.64 11.77
N ASN A 40 -12.81 -7.67 10.70
CA ASN A 40 -14.26 -7.85 10.71
C ASN A 40 -15.07 -6.74 11.41
N ARG A 41 -14.45 -5.67 11.87
CA ARG A 41 -15.18 -4.55 12.48
C ARG A 41 -15.91 -3.73 11.41
N LYS A 42 -17.20 -3.52 11.60
CA LYS A 42 -18.02 -2.62 10.76
C LYS A 42 -17.71 -1.15 11.10
N VAL A 43 -17.52 -0.34 10.07
CA VAL A 43 -17.18 1.07 10.18
C VAL A 43 -17.91 1.90 9.13
N LEU A 44 -18.13 3.16 9.45
CA LEU A 44 -18.71 4.15 8.55
C LEU A 44 -17.64 5.18 8.16
N ILE A 45 -17.43 5.35 6.88
CA ILE A 45 -16.44 6.29 6.35
C ILE A 45 -17.16 7.49 5.75
N PRO A 46 -17.01 8.70 6.31
CA PRO A 46 -17.63 9.91 5.78
C PRO A 46 -16.85 10.50 4.62
N ARG A 47 -17.50 11.38 3.86
CA ARG A 47 -16.80 12.28 2.94
C ARG A 47 -16.07 13.35 3.75
N ILE A 48 -14.80 13.57 3.45
CA ILE A 48 -13.98 14.63 4.06
C ILE A 48 -13.58 15.68 3.03
N ALA A 49 -13.45 16.91 3.49
CA ALA A 49 -12.91 17.98 2.67
C ALA A 49 -11.39 17.81 2.53
N THR A 50 -10.90 17.86 1.31
CA THR A 50 -9.49 17.78 0.99
C THR A 50 -9.10 19.03 0.22
N LYS A 51 -8.12 19.78 0.72
CA LYS A 51 -7.47 20.86 -0.02
C LYS A 51 -6.16 20.33 -0.62
N PRO A 52 -5.75 20.78 -1.82
CA PRO A 52 -4.42 20.48 -2.34
C PRO A 52 -3.35 21.02 -1.38
N LYS A 53 -2.22 20.33 -1.28
CA LYS A 53 -1.11 20.77 -0.43
C LYS A 53 -0.33 21.92 -1.06
N ASP A 54 -0.27 21.92 -2.38
CA ASP A 54 0.51 22.90 -3.15
C ASP A 54 -0.44 23.92 -3.76
N ARG A 55 0.02 25.18 -3.80
CA ARG A 55 -0.69 26.30 -4.45
C ARG A 55 -0.46 26.24 -5.97
N GLU A 56 -0.76 25.10 -6.61
CA GLU A 56 -0.64 24.95 -8.07
C GLU A 56 -1.60 25.84 -8.86
N TYR A 57 -2.63 26.37 -8.18
CA TYR A 57 -3.68 27.17 -8.81
C TYR A 57 -3.78 28.55 -8.17
N PRO A 58 -4.12 29.58 -8.97
CA PRO A 58 -4.27 30.97 -8.47
C PRO A 58 -5.50 31.18 -7.58
N PHE A 59 -6.28 30.13 -7.33
CA PHE A 59 -7.51 30.16 -6.51
C PHE A 59 -7.53 29.02 -5.48
N GLU A 60 -8.18 29.24 -4.37
CA GLU A 60 -8.40 28.19 -3.37
C GLU A 60 -9.60 27.32 -3.76
N TRP A 61 -9.40 25.99 -3.73
CA TRP A 61 -10.48 25.04 -3.91
C TRP A 61 -10.40 23.90 -2.90
N SER A 62 -11.54 23.30 -2.61
CA SER A 62 -11.61 22.09 -1.79
C SER A 62 -12.50 21.05 -2.44
N ARG A 63 -12.13 19.80 -2.33
CA ARG A 63 -12.89 18.67 -2.83
C ARG A 63 -13.41 17.85 -1.66
N ARG A 64 -14.73 17.69 -1.56
CA ARG A 64 -15.35 16.82 -0.57
C ARG A 64 -15.57 15.43 -1.14
N GLN A 65 -14.80 14.46 -0.66
CA GLN A 65 -14.76 13.10 -1.22
C GLN A 65 -14.50 12.05 -0.13
N PHE A 66 -14.88 10.79 -0.40
CA PHE A 66 -14.50 9.69 0.44
C PHE A 66 -12.97 9.48 0.38
N PRO A 67 -12.30 9.38 1.53
CA PRO A 67 -10.84 9.20 1.60
C PRO A 67 -10.43 7.74 1.36
N VAL A 68 -10.96 7.11 0.32
CA VAL A 68 -10.70 5.71 -0.01
C VAL A 68 -10.34 5.56 -1.48
N ARG A 69 -9.60 4.50 -1.78
CA ARG A 69 -9.28 4.08 -3.16
C ARG A 69 -9.42 2.56 -3.28
N VAL A 70 -9.58 2.11 -4.51
CA VAL A 70 -9.52 0.68 -4.85
C VAL A 70 -8.14 0.13 -4.47
N ALA A 71 -8.09 -1.09 -3.93
CA ALA A 71 -6.89 -1.70 -3.37
C ALA A 71 -6.81 -3.20 -3.65
N PHE A 72 -7.03 -3.61 -4.89
CA PHE A 72 -6.77 -4.99 -5.34
C PHE A 72 -5.28 -5.28 -5.43
N ALA A 73 -4.49 -4.25 -5.71
CA ALA A 73 -3.04 -4.27 -5.69
C ALA A 73 -2.50 -2.95 -5.11
N MET A 74 -1.26 -2.97 -4.65
CA MET A 74 -0.55 -1.80 -4.17
C MET A 74 0.92 -1.85 -4.63
N THR A 75 1.55 -0.70 -4.72
CA THR A 75 2.99 -0.65 -4.99
C THR A 75 3.78 -1.16 -3.80
N VAL A 76 4.98 -1.69 -4.04
CA VAL A 76 5.91 -2.17 -3.00
C VAL A 76 6.11 -1.11 -1.91
N ASN A 77 6.36 0.14 -2.30
CA ASN A 77 6.59 1.24 -1.35
C ASN A 77 5.38 1.50 -0.42
N LYS A 78 4.15 1.26 -0.89
CA LYS A 78 2.95 1.42 -0.04
C LYS A 78 2.71 0.25 0.90
N SER A 79 3.34 -0.89 0.68
CA SER A 79 3.29 -2.04 1.57
C SER A 79 4.26 -1.92 2.74
N GLN A 80 5.15 -0.92 2.72
CA GLN A 80 6.12 -0.69 3.80
C GLN A 80 5.41 -0.55 5.16
N GLY A 81 5.93 -1.23 6.17
CA GLY A 81 5.37 -1.26 7.52
C GLY A 81 4.12 -2.13 7.70
N GLN A 82 3.61 -2.76 6.63
CA GLN A 82 2.48 -3.69 6.73
C GLN A 82 2.98 -5.14 6.85
N THR A 83 2.30 -5.96 7.65
CA THR A 83 2.46 -7.41 7.66
C THR A 83 1.26 -8.06 7.01
N LEU A 84 1.51 -8.97 6.08
CA LEU A 84 0.49 -9.61 5.25
C LEU A 84 0.57 -11.12 5.41
N SER A 85 -0.57 -11.80 5.42
CA SER A 85 -0.61 -13.26 5.56
C SER A 85 -0.12 -13.98 4.31
N ASN A 86 -0.52 -13.50 3.13
CA ASN A 86 -0.09 -14.03 1.84
C ASN A 86 0.12 -12.89 0.86
N VAL A 87 1.18 -12.96 0.06
CA VAL A 87 1.57 -11.93 -0.90
C VAL A 87 1.91 -12.53 -2.25
N GLY A 88 1.30 -12.00 -3.30
CA GLY A 88 1.77 -12.16 -4.67
C GLY A 88 2.50 -10.90 -5.11
N VAL A 89 3.76 -11.03 -5.49
CA VAL A 89 4.57 -9.91 -6.01
C VAL A 89 4.67 -10.05 -7.53
N TRP A 90 4.16 -9.06 -8.25
CA TRP A 90 4.31 -8.97 -9.69
C TRP A 90 5.43 -7.98 -10.05
N LEU A 91 6.47 -8.50 -10.70
CA LEU A 91 7.59 -7.71 -11.22
C LEU A 91 7.56 -7.75 -12.76
N SER A 92 6.98 -6.71 -13.36
CA SER A 92 7.05 -6.49 -14.81
C SER A 92 8.46 -6.08 -15.26
N GLU A 93 9.19 -5.45 -14.36
CA GLU A 93 10.57 -5.02 -14.48
C GLU A 93 11.28 -5.24 -13.14
N PRO A 94 12.62 -5.38 -13.11
CA PRO A 94 13.36 -5.45 -11.86
C PRO A 94 13.09 -4.23 -10.97
N CYS A 95 13.29 -4.40 -9.66
CA CYS A 95 13.25 -3.27 -8.74
C CYS A 95 14.30 -2.21 -9.16
N PHE A 96 13.93 -0.95 -9.10
CA PHE A 96 14.77 0.18 -9.56
C PHE A 96 15.39 1.00 -8.42
N SER A 97 15.13 0.65 -7.17
CA SER A 97 15.62 1.40 -6.00
C SER A 97 16.22 0.46 -4.97
N HIS A 98 17.21 0.97 -4.24
CA HIS A 98 17.82 0.29 -3.09
C HIS A 98 16.76 -0.08 -2.06
N GLY A 99 16.85 -1.33 -1.56
CA GLY A 99 15.95 -1.85 -0.53
C GLY A 99 14.52 -2.15 -0.98
N GLN A 100 14.13 -1.83 -2.20
CA GLN A 100 12.76 -2.04 -2.68
C GLN A 100 12.39 -3.54 -2.71
N LEU A 101 13.28 -4.40 -3.17
CA LEU A 101 13.07 -5.85 -3.14
C LEU A 101 12.97 -6.37 -1.71
N TYR A 102 13.81 -5.87 -0.80
CA TYR A 102 13.73 -6.19 0.62
C TYR A 102 12.37 -5.82 1.22
N VAL A 103 11.86 -4.63 0.89
CA VAL A 103 10.51 -4.21 1.33
C VAL A 103 9.46 -5.21 0.86
N ALA A 104 9.52 -5.67 -0.40
CA ALA A 104 8.56 -6.65 -0.93
C ALA A 104 8.64 -7.99 -0.18
N VAL A 105 9.85 -8.53 0.00
CA VAL A 105 10.07 -9.84 0.65
C VAL A 105 9.70 -9.82 2.12
N SER A 106 10.00 -8.74 2.83
CA SER A 106 9.77 -8.62 4.28
C SER A 106 8.30 -8.36 4.66
N ARG A 107 7.36 -8.41 3.72
CA ARG A 107 5.93 -8.22 4.03
C ARG A 107 5.26 -9.45 4.63
N VAL A 108 5.89 -10.59 4.60
CA VAL A 108 5.35 -11.85 5.13
C VAL A 108 6.24 -12.39 6.25
N GLY A 109 5.63 -13.17 7.13
CA GLY A 109 6.36 -13.82 8.24
C GLY A 109 7.02 -15.14 7.87
N ALA A 110 6.68 -15.74 6.72
CA ALA A 110 7.25 -17.02 6.25
C ALA A 110 7.48 -17.02 4.74
N PRO A 111 8.55 -17.66 4.25
CA PRO A 111 8.83 -17.74 2.82
C PRO A 111 7.71 -18.42 2.01
N SER A 112 6.99 -19.37 2.60
CA SER A 112 5.87 -20.07 1.94
C SER A 112 4.65 -19.18 1.69
N SER A 113 4.60 -17.99 2.30
CA SER A 113 3.50 -17.04 2.17
C SER A 113 3.73 -15.99 1.08
N ILE A 114 4.83 -16.07 0.33
CA ILE A 114 5.12 -15.15 -0.77
C ILE A 114 5.31 -15.91 -2.08
N THR A 115 4.73 -15.38 -3.14
CA THR A 115 4.89 -15.89 -4.50
C THR A 115 5.31 -14.76 -5.41
N PHE A 116 6.30 -15.01 -6.26
CA PHE A 116 6.77 -14.05 -7.26
C PHE A 116 6.29 -14.44 -8.64
N ALA A 117 5.76 -13.47 -9.37
CA ALA A 117 5.57 -13.55 -10.80
C ALA A 117 6.50 -12.52 -11.44
N ILE A 118 7.49 -12.98 -12.19
CA ILE A 118 8.53 -12.14 -12.77
C ILE A 118 8.41 -12.25 -14.29
N ARG A 119 8.37 -11.10 -14.97
CA ARG A 119 8.41 -11.09 -16.43
C ARG A 119 9.79 -11.55 -16.89
N ARG A 120 9.81 -12.55 -17.77
CA ARG A 120 11.06 -13.03 -18.36
C ARG A 120 11.68 -11.96 -19.25
N THR A 121 12.97 -11.73 -19.04
CA THR A 121 13.85 -10.97 -19.92
C THR A 121 14.99 -11.91 -20.34
N GLU A 122 15.56 -11.71 -21.51
CA GLU A 122 16.62 -12.59 -22.07
C GLU A 122 17.92 -12.53 -21.24
N ASP A 123 18.15 -11.42 -20.56
CA ASP A 123 19.39 -11.13 -19.82
C ASP A 123 19.41 -11.67 -18.38
N ILE A 124 18.28 -12.18 -17.86
CA ILE A 124 18.18 -12.63 -16.47
C ILE A 124 17.79 -14.11 -16.43
N PRO A 125 18.51 -14.95 -15.66
CA PRO A 125 18.17 -16.37 -15.52
C PRO A 125 16.72 -16.56 -15.05
N ALA A 126 16.13 -17.69 -15.43
CA ALA A 126 14.77 -18.04 -15.00
C ALA A 126 14.68 -18.03 -13.47
N ASN A 127 13.58 -17.50 -12.94
CA ASN A 127 13.33 -17.36 -11.50
C ASN A 127 14.28 -16.42 -10.74
N CYS A 128 15.03 -15.58 -11.45
CA CYS A 128 15.87 -14.55 -10.87
C CYS A 128 15.33 -13.15 -11.14
N THR A 129 15.71 -12.20 -10.30
CA THR A 129 15.49 -10.76 -10.50
C THR A 129 16.67 -9.98 -9.97
N SER A 130 16.92 -8.80 -10.53
CA SER A 130 17.99 -7.93 -10.06
C SER A 130 17.60 -7.27 -8.73
N ASN A 131 18.56 -7.20 -7.83
CA ASN A 131 18.44 -6.42 -6.59
C ASN A 131 19.40 -5.24 -6.66
N ILE A 132 18.89 -4.03 -6.38
CA ILE A 132 19.71 -2.81 -6.35
C ILE A 132 20.16 -2.57 -4.93
N VAL A 133 21.48 -2.51 -4.75
CA VAL A 133 22.13 -2.19 -3.47
C VAL A 133 23.12 -1.05 -3.69
N TYR A 134 23.03 -0.01 -2.87
CA TYR A 134 24.01 1.09 -2.89
C TYR A 134 25.29 0.61 -2.22
N LYS A 135 26.30 0.38 -3.03
CA LYS A 135 27.60 -0.13 -2.58
C LYS A 135 28.37 0.87 -1.72
N GLU A 136 28.07 2.15 -1.86
CA GLU A 136 28.65 3.24 -1.09
C GLU A 136 28.46 3.08 0.42
N VAL A 137 27.37 2.42 0.83
CA VAL A 137 27.12 2.10 2.25
C VAL A 137 28.20 1.19 2.83
N PHE A 138 28.79 0.31 2.00
CA PHE A 138 29.85 -0.61 2.44
C PHE A 138 31.23 0.03 2.41
N ASN A 139 31.46 1.02 1.55
CA ASN A 139 32.75 1.70 1.44
C ASN A 139 33.09 2.58 2.65
N ASN A 140 32.08 2.95 3.46
CA ASN A 140 32.27 3.77 4.67
C ASN A 140 32.36 2.92 5.96
N MET A 141 32.45 1.59 5.85
CA MET A 141 32.56 0.66 6.99
C MET A 141 33.99 0.10 7.19
N ILE A 142 34.97 0.59 6.43
CA ILE A 142 36.40 0.20 6.53
C ILE A 142 37.20 1.35 7.12
#